data_4de5774fb5a20afe10c2db0ef273f9e8
#
_entry.id   4de5774fb5a20afe10c2db0ef273f9e8
#
_cell.length_a   1.000
_cell.length_b   1.000
_cell.length_c   1.000
_cell.angle_alpha   90.00
_cell.angle_beta   90.00
_cell.angle_gamma   90.00
#
_symmetry.space_group_name_H-M   'P 1'
#
loop_
_entity.id
_entity.type
_entity.pdbx_description
1 polymer ?
#
loop_
_entity_poly.entity_id
_entity_poly.type
_entity_poly.pdbx_seq_one_letter_code
_entity_poly.pdbx_strand_id
1 'polypeptide(L)'
;VWAEHSMWVQDPQYALALKGGVTIFHVLPGSANLIGGRGVTVKNLQRNTIQSMKYPDAKHSLKMACGENPKRVYGNRGQAPSTRMGNFAGYRKAWIEAENYLNKIEVYDSKSDEEKMVESPPKRDLKLDTLRDVLKDEILVHIHCYRAEEMALMIDVAKEFNYKITAFHHGVEAYKIADLLADNGICGALWADWWGFKHEAYDMVQANIAIVDQARGGKGCAIVHSDDERGI
;
A
#
# COMPACT_ATOMS: atom_id res chain seq x y z
N VAL A 1 -10.71 -4.88 -4.99
CA VAL A 1 -11.05 -3.67 -5.78
C VAL A 1 -9.79 -3.09 -6.43
N TRP A 2 -9.96 -2.31 -7.50
CA TRP A 2 -8.89 -1.70 -8.28
C TRP A 2 -9.23 -0.21 -8.45
N ALA A 3 -8.30 0.68 -8.08
CA ALA A 3 -8.52 2.12 -8.15
C ALA A 3 -8.85 2.59 -9.57
N GLU A 4 -8.26 1.98 -10.58
CA GLU A 4 -8.49 2.33 -12.00
C GLU A 4 -9.96 2.25 -12.44
N HIS A 5 -10.78 1.41 -11.79
CA HIS A 5 -12.18 1.27 -12.13
C HIS A 5 -13.09 2.39 -11.57
N SER A 6 -12.53 3.25 -10.71
CA SER A 6 -13.25 4.39 -10.13
C SER A 6 -12.75 5.76 -10.62
N MET A 7 -11.76 5.79 -11.52
CA MET A 7 -11.20 7.04 -12.01
C MET A 7 -12.10 7.71 -13.03
N TRP A 8 -12.41 8.99 -12.79
CA TRP A 8 -13.04 9.85 -13.77
C TRP A 8 -11.95 10.58 -14.57
N VAL A 9 -11.59 10.02 -15.73
CA VAL A 9 -10.44 10.46 -16.54
C VAL A 9 -10.57 11.86 -17.13
N GLN A 10 -11.79 12.43 -17.14
CA GLN A 10 -12.08 13.77 -17.64
C GLN A 10 -12.20 14.83 -16.53
N ASP A 11 -11.81 14.50 -15.31
CA ASP A 11 -11.83 15.43 -14.19
C ASP A 11 -10.97 16.67 -14.52
N PRO A 12 -11.52 17.88 -14.42
CA PRO A 12 -10.80 19.12 -14.72
C PRO A 12 -9.60 19.35 -13.80
N GLN A 13 -9.55 18.71 -12.63
CA GLN A 13 -8.42 18.81 -11.70
C GLN A 13 -7.12 18.24 -12.28
N TYR A 14 -7.17 17.31 -13.24
CA TYR A 14 -5.96 16.85 -13.94
C TYR A 14 -5.23 17.98 -14.64
N ALA A 15 -5.99 18.88 -15.31
CA ALA A 15 -5.39 20.02 -15.98
C ALA A 15 -4.80 21.03 -14.99
N LEU A 16 -5.44 21.23 -13.84
CA LEU A 16 -4.92 22.12 -12.77
C LEU A 16 -3.63 21.55 -12.17
N ALA A 17 -3.62 20.27 -11.83
CA ALA A 17 -2.43 19.59 -11.32
C ALA A 17 -1.27 19.62 -12.32
N LEU A 18 -1.55 19.49 -13.63
CA LEU A 18 -0.53 19.60 -14.68
C LEU A 18 0.09 21.01 -14.74
N LYS A 19 -0.71 22.06 -14.56
CA LYS A 19 -0.20 23.46 -14.47
C LYS A 19 0.73 23.64 -13.26
N GLY A 20 0.50 22.90 -12.16
CA GLY A 20 1.37 22.82 -10.99
C GLY A 20 2.59 21.91 -11.17
N GLY A 21 2.77 21.29 -12.34
CA GLY A 21 3.93 20.43 -12.65
C GLY A 21 3.72 18.95 -12.33
N VAL A 22 2.51 18.52 -11.92
CA VAL A 22 2.22 17.11 -11.62
C VAL A 22 1.97 16.35 -12.93
N THR A 23 2.95 15.58 -13.36
CA THR A 23 2.93 14.85 -14.64
C THR A 23 2.53 13.40 -14.53
N ILE A 24 2.59 12.83 -13.32
CA ILE A 24 2.29 11.42 -13.02
C ILE A 24 1.50 11.36 -11.71
N PHE A 25 0.53 10.46 -11.66
CA PHE A 25 -0.19 10.12 -10.42
C PHE A 25 -0.02 8.65 -10.09
N HIS A 26 0.21 8.36 -8.82
CA HIS A 26 0.02 7.03 -8.25
C HIS A 26 -1.27 7.03 -7.45
N VAL A 27 -2.32 6.46 -8.03
CA VAL A 27 -3.67 6.46 -7.45
C VAL A 27 -3.87 5.23 -6.60
N LEU A 28 -4.12 5.44 -5.32
CA LEU A 28 -4.27 4.39 -4.31
C LEU A 28 -5.68 4.37 -3.72
N PRO A 29 -6.22 3.19 -3.35
CA PRO A 29 -7.39 3.13 -2.48
C PRO A 29 -7.15 3.84 -1.14
N GLY A 30 -8.21 4.38 -0.54
CA GLY A 30 -8.15 5.03 0.77
C GLY A 30 -7.77 4.08 1.91
N SER A 31 -7.50 4.64 3.10
CA SER A 31 -6.90 3.93 4.24
C SER A 31 -7.94 3.30 5.18
N ALA A 32 -9.19 3.10 4.74
CA ALA A 32 -10.25 2.55 5.58
C ALA A 32 -10.14 1.04 5.84
N ASN A 33 -9.40 0.32 5.00
CA ASN A 33 -9.34 -1.14 5.02
C ASN A 33 -7.94 -1.62 5.41
N LEU A 34 -7.84 -2.77 6.10
CA LEU A 34 -6.55 -3.44 6.31
C LEU A 34 -5.85 -3.71 4.99
N ILE A 35 -6.62 -4.22 4.01
CA ILE A 35 -6.20 -4.48 2.64
C ILE A 35 -7.20 -3.78 1.72
N GLY A 36 -6.81 -2.65 1.15
CA GLY A 36 -7.69 -1.75 0.41
C GLY A 36 -7.91 -2.14 -1.04
N GLY A 37 -6.91 -2.73 -1.68
CA GLY A 37 -6.96 -3.13 -3.10
C GLY A 37 -5.85 -2.55 -3.94
N ARG A 38 -5.94 -2.74 -5.26
CA ARG A 38 -4.89 -2.34 -6.21
C ARG A 38 -4.92 -0.85 -6.50
N GLY A 39 -3.73 -0.25 -6.47
CA GLY A 39 -3.46 1.07 -7.03
C GLY A 39 -2.94 0.99 -8.46
N VAL A 40 -2.86 2.15 -9.11
CA VAL A 40 -2.41 2.28 -10.50
C VAL A 40 -1.58 3.55 -10.68
N THR A 41 -0.52 3.47 -11.48
CA THR A 41 0.26 4.63 -11.90
C THR A 41 -0.20 5.10 -13.26
N VAL A 42 -0.49 6.39 -13.39
CA VAL A 42 -1.01 6.99 -14.62
C VAL A 42 -0.23 8.26 -14.97
N LYS A 43 -0.09 8.52 -16.25
CA LYS A 43 0.40 9.81 -16.77
C LYS A 43 -0.71 10.85 -16.68
N ASN A 44 -0.38 12.06 -16.26
CA ASN A 44 -1.32 13.18 -16.29
C ASN A 44 -1.48 13.71 -17.71
N LEU A 45 -2.14 12.94 -18.54
CA LEU A 45 -2.47 13.26 -19.92
C LEU A 45 -3.98 13.21 -20.09
N GLN A 46 -4.55 14.30 -20.63
CA GLN A 46 -5.97 14.31 -20.93
C GLN A 46 -6.30 13.26 -21.99
N ARG A 47 -7.08 12.26 -21.63
CA ARG A 47 -7.47 11.10 -22.44
C ARG A 47 -8.92 10.73 -22.19
N ASN A 48 -9.47 9.87 -23.03
CA ASN A 48 -10.86 9.41 -22.91
C ASN A 48 -11.00 8.09 -22.13
N THR A 49 -9.89 7.38 -21.88
CA THR A 49 -9.91 6.09 -21.19
C THR A 49 -8.72 5.97 -20.23
N ILE A 50 -8.93 5.24 -19.13
CA ILE A 50 -7.87 4.95 -18.17
C ILE A 50 -6.71 4.15 -18.80
N GLN A 51 -6.99 3.25 -19.73
CA GLN A 51 -5.98 2.44 -20.42
C GLN A 51 -4.94 3.31 -21.14
N SER A 52 -5.40 4.41 -21.76
CA SER A 52 -4.51 5.35 -22.46
C SER A 52 -3.75 6.29 -21.52
N MET A 53 -4.14 6.37 -20.24
CA MET A 53 -3.44 7.12 -19.20
C MET A 53 -2.43 6.27 -18.44
N LYS A 54 -2.58 4.95 -18.38
CA LYS A 54 -1.65 4.09 -17.62
C LYS A 54 -0.20 4.36 -18.00
N TYR A 55 0.66 4.40 -16.99
CA TYR A 55 2.09 4.49 -17.21
C TYR A 55 2.59 3.14 -17.73
N PRO A 56 3.31 3.09 -18.87
CA PRO A 56 3.79 1.83 -19.44
C PRO A 56 4.67 1.08 -18.44
N ASP A 57 4.49 -0.21 -18.36
CA ASP A 57 5.29 -1.16 -17.57
C ASP A 57 5.34 -0.87 -16.05
N ALA A 58 4.54 0.09 -15.55
CA ALA A 58 4.44 0.34 -14.13
C ALA A 58 3.73 -0.81 -13.42
N LYS A 59 4.38 -1.39 -12.42
CA LYS A 59 3.75 -2.39 -11.55
C LYS A 59 2.51 -1.79 -10.87
N HIS A 60 1.47 -2.60 -10.69
CA HIS A 60 0.40 -2.26 -9.77
C HIS A 60 0.92 -2.19 -8.33
N SER A 61 0.15 -1.56 -7.46
CA SER A 61 0.42 -1.57 -6.04
C SER A 61 -0.74 -2.17 -5.25
N LEU A 62 -0.45 -2.70 -4.06
CA LEU A 62 -1.44 -3.02 -3.06
C LEU A 62 -1.44 -1.91 -2.01
N LYS A 63 -2.59 -1.27 -1.77
CA LYS A 63 -2.75 -0.36 -0.64
C LYS A 63 -3.23 -1.12 0.58
N MET A 64 -2.51 -0.94 1.68
CA MET A 64 -2.86 -1.41 3.01
C MET A 64 -2.96 -0.23 3.98
N ALA A 65 -3.51 -0.47 5.16
CA ALA A 65 -3.54 0.53 6.24
C ALA A 65 -3.39 -0.13 7.61
N CYS A 66 -2.60 0.51 8.48
CA CYS A 66 -2.49 0.21 9.90
C CYS A 66 -3.24 1.25 10.76
N GLY A 67 -3.19 1.07 12.06
CA GLY A 67 -3.60 2.06 13.04
C GLY A 67 -5.10 2.21 13.23
N GLU A 68 -5.48 3.46 13.52
CA GLU A 68 -6.88 3.74 13.90
C GLU A 68 -7.87 3.68 12.74
N ASN A 69 -7.43 3.96 11.52
CA ASN A 69 -8.35 4.09 10.40
C ASN A 69 -9.15 2.80 10.16
N PRO A 70 -8.55 1.62 9.93
CA PRO A 70 -9.33 0.39 9.75
C PRO A 70 -10.13 0.03 11.01
N LYS A 71 -9.53 0.08 12.21
CA LYS A 71 -10.25 -0.29 13.44
C LYS A 71 -11.45 0.62 13.72
N ARG A 72 -11.35 1.92 13.42
CA ARG A 72 -12.43 2.87 13.60
C ARG A 72 -13.57 2.64 12.62
N VAL A 73 -13.23 2.52 11.34
CA VAL A 73 -14.24 2.35 10.28
C VAL A 73 -15.06 1.08 10.48
N TYR A 74 -14.42 -0.03 10.81
CA TYR A 74 -15.11 -1.31 11.02
C TYR A 74 -15.70 -1.41 12.42
N GLY A 75 -14.97 -0.98 13.46
CA GLY A 75 -15.44 -0.99 14.85
C GLY A 75 -16.72 -0.17 15.06
N ASN A 76 -16.83 1.00 14.41
CA ASN A 76 -18.06 1.81 14.46
C ASN A 76 -19.28 1.13 13.81
N ARG A 77 -19.05 0.09 13.02
CA ARG A 77 -20.09 -0.74 12.39
C ARG A 77 -20.32 -2.05 13.13
N GLY A 78 -19.71 -2.24 14.29
CA GLY A 78 -19.75 -3.51 15.04
C GLY A 78 -19.04 -4.67 14.34
N GLN A 79 -18.05 -4.38 13.46
CA GLN A 79 -17.31 -5.34 12.66
C GLN A 79 -15.84 -5.39 13.10
N ALA A 80 -15.17 -6.50 12.80
CA ALA A 80 -13.72 -6.61 12.95
C ALA A 80 -12.98 -6.03 11.71
N PRO A 81 -11.83 -5.36 11.92
CA PRO A 81 -11.16 -5.13 13.18
C PRO A 81 -11.77 -3.97 13.98
N SER A 82 -11.76 -4.08 15.31
CA SER A 82 -12.17 -3.01 16.23
C SER A 82 -11.04 -2.60 17.20
N THR A 83 -9.91 -3.30 17.13
CA THR A 83 -8.71 -3.05 17.94
C THR A 83 -7.45 -3.15 17.09
N ARG A 84 -6.31 -2.61 17.58
CA ARG A 84 -5.00 -2.78 16.92
C ARG A 84 -4.59 -4.27 16.88
N MET A 85 -4.83 -5.02 17.94
CA MET A 85 -4.60 -6.48 17.92
C MET A 85 -5.41 -7.16 16.82
N GLY A 86 -6.67 -6.74 16.64
CA GLY A 86 -7.54 -7.19 15.55
C GLY A 86 -7.01 -6.85 14.15
N ASN A 87 -6.34 -5.70 13.98
CA ASN A 87 -5.68 -5.37 12.74
C ASN A 87 -4.64 -6.44 12.38
N PHE A 88 -3.73 -6.76 13.31
CA PHE A 88 -2.65 -7.74 13.07
C PHE A 88 -3.18 -9.16 12.87
N ALA A 89 -4.22 -9.56 13.58
CA ALA A 89 -4.91 -10.81 13.32
C ALA A 89 -5.51 -10.85 11.90
N GLY A 90 -6.07 -9.74 11.45
CA GLY A 90 -6.64 -9.61 10.11
C GLY A 90 -5.59 -9.69 8.99
N TYR A 91 -4.42 -9.08 9.16
CA TYR A 91 -3.32 -9.20 8.18
C TYR A 91 -2.84 -10.65 8.08
N ARG A 92 -2.53 -11.30 9.21
CA ARG A 92 -2.07 -12.69 9.22
C ARG A 92 -3.08 -13.61 8.57
N LYS A 93 -4.37 -13.47 8.92
CA LYS A 93 -5.44 -14.26 8.29
C LYS A 93 -5.41 -14.12 6.77
N ALA A 94 -5.31 -12.89 6.26
CA ALA A 94 -5.31 -12.65 4.82
C ALA A 94 -4.08 -13.23 4.12
N TRP A 95 -2.90 -13.15 4.74
CA TRP A 95 -1.67 -13.71 4.18
C TRP A 95 -1.66 -15.24 4.23
N ILE A 96 -2.13 -15.85 5.31
CA ILE A 96 -2.32 -17.32 5.38
C ILE A 96 -3.26 -17.81 4.27
N GLU A 97 -4.37 -17.09 4.03
CA GLU A 97 -5.29 -17.42 2.93
C GLU A 97 -4.59 -17.30 1.55
N ALA A 98 -3.74 -16.29 1.38
CA ALA A 98 -2.99 -16.06 0.15
C ALA A 98 -1.92 -17.11 -0.10
N GLU A 99 -1.13 -17.50 0.91
CA GLU A 99 -0.16 -18.60 0.82
C GLU A 99 -0.83 -19.92 0.45
N ASN A 100 -1.94 -20.25 1.13
CA ASN A 100 -2.71 -21.45 0.82
C ASN A 100 -3.26 -21.45 -0.62
N TYR A 101 -3.65 -20.27 -1.11
CA TYR A 101 -4.12 -20.11 -2.48
C TYR A 101 -2.98 -20.26 -3.50
N LEU A 102 -1.84 -19.62 -3.24
CA LEU A 102 -0.63 -19.74 -4.06
C LEU A 102 -0.19 -21.20 -4.15
N ASN A 103 -0.06 -21.89 -3.02
CA ASN A 103 0.34 -23.29 -2.97
C ASN A 103 -0.59 -24.21 -3.79
N LYS A 104 -1.92 -23.99 -3.72
CA LYS A 104 -2.87 -24.76 -4.54
C LYS A 104 -2.65 -24.55 -6.03
N ILE A 105 -2.36 -23.32 -6.45
CA ILE A 105 -2.08 -23.01 -7.86
C ILE A 105 -0.78 -23.67 -8.30
N GLU A 106 0.29 -23.53 -7.53
CA GLU A 106 1.59 -24.13 -7.84
C GLU A 106 1.54 -25.66 -7.92
N VAL A 107 0.82 -26.31 -6.97
CA VAL A 107 0.59 -27.75 -7.02
C VAL A 107 -0.18 -28.15 -8.29
N TYR A 108 -1.22 -27.41 -8.66
CA TYR A 108 -1.97 -27.69 -9.90
C TYR A 108 -1.10 -27.46 -11.15
N ASP A 109 -0.33 -26.37 -11.18
CA ASP A 109 0.50 -26.02 -12.33
C ASP A 109 1.66 -27.01 -12.55
N SER A 110 2.14 -27.66 -11.48
CA SER A 110 3.19 -28.68 -11.55
C SER A 110 2.73 -30.06 -12.05
N LYS A 111 1.40 -30.30 -12.20
CA LYS A 111 0.84 -31.56 -12.66
C LYS A 111 1.09 -31.79 -14.15
N SER A 112 1.13 -33.06 -14.54
CA SER A 112 1.17 -33.45 -15.95
C SER A 112 -0.13 -33.08 -16.69
N ASP A 113 -0.10 -33.07 -18.00
CA ASP A 113 -1.29 -32.77 -18.82
C ASP A 113 -2.39 -33.82 -18.61
N GLU A 114 -2.01 -35.11 -18.39
CA GLU A 114 -2.96 -36.19 -18.07
C GLU A 114 -3.67 -35.94 -16.74
N GLU A 115 -2.95 -35.54 -15.70
CA GLU A 115 -3.54 -35.21 -14.40
C GLU A 115 -4.46 -33.98 -14.47
N LYS A 116 -4.09 -32.95 -15.26
CA LYS A 116 -4.91 -31.76 -15.50
C LYS A 116 -6.19 -32.04 -16.29
N MET A 117 -6.22 -33.13 -17.10
CA MET A 117 -7.46 -33.53 -17.82
C MET A 117 -8.55 -34.05 -16.88
N VAL A 118 -8.18 -34.60 -15.70
CA VAL A 118 -9.12 -35.22 -14.76
C VAL A 118 -9.38 -34.37 -13.51
N GLU A 119 -8.61 -33.30 -13.31
CA GLU A 119 -8.74 -32.41 -12.17
C GLU A 119 -8.99 -30.95 -12.60
N SER A 120 -10.00 -30.31 -12.01
CA SER A 120 -10.30 -28.91 -12.28
C SER A 120 -9.26 -27.98 -11.63
N PRO A 121 -8.90 -26.87 -12.29
CA PRO A 121 -8.01 -25.87 -11.69
C PRO A 121 -8.60 -25.28 -10.41
N PRO A 122 -7.76 -24.79 -9.46
CA PRO A 122 -8.23 -24.12 -8.27
C PRO A 122 -9.20 -22.99 -8.61
N LYS A 123 -10.29 -22.89 -7.84
CA LYS A 123 -11.27 -21.84 -8.04
C LYS A 123 -10.61 -20.45 -7.90
N ARG A 124 -10.76 -19.62 -8.91
CA ARG A 124 -10.20 -18.27 -8.92
C ARG A 124 -10.87 -17.38 -7.87
N ASP A 125 -10.06 -16.65 -7.12
CA ASP A 125 -10.47 -15.62 -6.17
C ASP A 125 -9.72 -14.31 -6.45
N LEU A 126 -10.44 -13.28 -6.91
CA LEU A 126 -9.85 -11.99 -7.30
C LEU A 126 -9.18 -11.22 -6.14
N LYS A 127 -9.60 -11.48 -4.91
CA LYS A 127 -8.94 -10.93 -3.71
C LYS A 127 -7.60 -11.63 -3.49
N LEU A 128 -7.60 -12.93 -3.55
CA LEU A 128 -6.40 -13.76 -3.34
C LEU A 128 -5.42 -13.65 -4.53
N ASP A 129 -5.90 -13.45 -5.76
CA ASP A 129 -5.04 -13.13 -6.91
C ASP A 129 -4.13 -11.93 -6.61
N THR A 130 -4.69 -10.87 -6.01
CA THR A 130 -3.90 -9.67 -5.68
C THR A 130 -2.84 -9.96 -4.62
N LEU A 131 -3.17 -10.72 -3.59
CA LEU A 131 -2.22 -11.06 -2.52
C LEU A 131 -1.15 -12.07 -3.00
N ARG A 132 -1.55 -13.05 -3.84
CA ARG A 132 -0.62 -13.95 -4.53
C ARG A 132 0.43 -13.17 -5.34
N ASP A 133 0.00 -12.18 -6.11
CA ASP A 133 0.89 -11.38 -6.94
C ASP A 133 1.86 -10.53 -6.08
N VAL A 134 1.47 -10.16 -4.86
CA VAL A 134 2.39 -9.56 -3.87
C VAL A 134 3.43 -10.58 -3.40
N LEU A 135 3.01 -11.80 -3.03
CA LEU A 135 3.93 -12.87 -2.60
C LEU A 135 4.93 -13.25 -3.71
N LYS A 136 4.56 -13.06 -4.98
CA LYS A 136 5.42 -13.25 -6.15
C LYS A 136 6.29 -12.02 -6.52
N ASP A 137 6.25 -10.95 -5.72
CA ASP A 137 6.95 -9.67 -5.99
C ASP A 137 6.52 -9.00 -7.32
N GLU A 138 5.31 -9.29 -7.80
CA GLU A 138 4.73 -8.70 -9.02
C GLU A 138 3.99 -7.38 -8.73
N ILE A 139 3.57 -7.16 -7.48
CA ILE A 139 2.83 -5.98 -7.00
C ILE A 139 3.61 -5.30 -5.88
N LEU A 140 3.70 -3.98 -5.93
CA LEU A 140 4.31 -3.14 -4.89
C LEU A 140 3.38 -2.99 -3.69
N VAL A 141 3.92 -2.90 -2.47
CA VAL A 141 3.11 -2.75 -1.25
C VAL A 141 3.28 -1.37 -0.65
N HIS A 142 2.17 -0.63 -0.54
CA HIS A 142 2.08 0.70 0.04
C HIS A 142 1.16 0.68 1.27
N ILE A 143 1.67 1.10 2.42
CA ILE A 143 0.96 0.99 3.69
C ILE A 143 0.78 2.36 4.33
N HIS A 144 -0.46 2.79 4.55
CA HIS A 144 -0.77 3.90 5.43
C HIS A 144 -0.41 3.53 6.88
N CYS A 145 0.50 4.25 7.50
CA CYS A 145 0.88 4.03 8.89
C CYS A 145 1.51 5.28 9.49
N TYR A 146 1.12 5.69 10.71
CA TYR A 146 1.68 6.88 11.34
C TYR A 146 2.77 6.55 12.36
N ARG A 147 2.54 5.53 13.19
CA ARG A 147 3.30 5.27 14.41
C ARG A 147 4.49 4.34 14.16
N ALA A 148 5.61 4.65 14.80
CA ALA A 148 6.85 3.90 14.66
C ALA A 148 6.70 2.41 15.03
N GLU A 149 6.05 2.12 16.16
CA GLU A 149 5.86 0.75 16.63
C GLU A 149 4.97 -0.07 15.68
N GLU A 150 3.95 0.54 15.06
CA GLU A 150 3.09 -0.17 14.12
C GLU A 150 3.79 -0.42 12.78
N MET A 151 4.59 0.53 12.30
CA MET A 151 5.44 0.33 11.11
C MET A 151 6.44 -0.81 11.35
N ALA A 152 7.09 -0.85 12.50
CA ALA A 152 8.00 -1.94 12.87
C ALA A 152 7.29 -3.31 12.89
N LEU A 153 6.11 -3.40 13.51
CA LEU A 153 5.30 -4.63 13.50
C LEU A 153 4.84 -5.03 12.09
N MET A 154 4.55 -4.08 11.20
CA MET A 154 4.22 -4.39 9.80
C MET A 154 5.43 -4.95 9.05
N ILE A 155 6.66 -4.50 9.36
CA ILE A 155 7.89 -5.07 8.83
C ILE A 155 8.05 -6.52 9.31
N ASP A 156 7.74 -6.83 10.57
CA ASP A 156 7.79 -8.19 11.10
C ASP A 156 6.77 -9.10 10.38
N VAL A 157 5.54 -8.62 10.14
CA VAL A 157 4.54 -9.35 9.35
C VAL A 157 5.03 -9.57 7.91
N ALA A 158 5.67 -8.59 7.31
CA ALA A 158 6.21 -8.73 5.95
C ALA A 158 7.30 -9.82 5.90
N LYS A 159 8.15 -9.90 6.91
CA LYS A 159 9.16 -10.97 7.05
C LYS A 159 8.52 -12.34 7.31
N GLU A 160 7.48 -12.40 8.15
CA GLU A 160 6.75 -13.63 8.47
C GLU A 160 6.16 -14.29 7.21
N PHE A 161 5.65 -13.49 6.26
CA PHE A 161 5.02 -13.95 5.02
C PHE A 161 5.86 -13.70 3.76
N ASN A 162 7.13 -13.34 3.93
CA ASN A 162 8.10 -13.17 2.85
C ASN A 162 7.65 -12.24 1.71
N TYR A 163 7.02 -11.11 2.05
CA TYR A 163 6.73 -10.05 1.07
C TYR A 163 7.50 -8.77 1.39
N LYS A 164 7.61 -7.87 0.40
CA LYS A 164 8.33 -6.60 0.54
C LYS A 164 7.38 -5.44 0.70
N ILE A 165 7.64 -4.57 1.67
CA ILE A 165 6.99 -3.27 1.78
C ILE A 165 7.77 -2.29 0.91
N THR A 166 7.10 -1.59 0.00
CA THR A 166 7.71 -0.57 -0.85
C THR A 166 7.79 0.77 -0.11
N ALA A 167 6.68 1.21 0.49
CA ALA A 167 6.65 2.48 1.20
C ALA A 167 5.59 2.51 2.31
N PHE A 168 5.93 3.20 3.40
CA PHE A 168 4.94 3.69 4.35
C PHE A 168 4.49 5.10 3.97
N HIS A 169 3.19 5.34 4.00
CA HIS A 169 2.58 6.63 3.72
C HIS A 169 2.24 7.36 5.00
N HIS A 170 2.42 8.68 4.95
CA HIS A 170 2.24 9.63 6.06
C HIS A 170 3.34 9.55 7.10
N GLY A 171 3.65 8.39 7.63
CA GLY A 171 4.83 8.06 8.44
C GLY A 171 5.24 9.14 9.45
N VAL A 172 4.28 9.67 10.22
CA VAL A 172 4.50 10.81 11.13
C VAL A 172 5.66 10.58 12.10
N GLU A 173 5.83 9.33 12.55
CA GLU A 173 6.92 8.92 13.45
C GLU A 173 8.04 8.14 12.74
N ALA A 174 8.15 8.21 11.42
CA ALA A 174 9.16 7.45 10.67
C ALA A 174 10.60 7.80 11.09
N TYR A 175 10.85 9.04 11.52
CA TYR A 175 12.15 9.47 12.02
C TYR A 175 12.67 8.64 13.21
N LYS A 176 11.77 8.07 14.03
CA LYS A 176 12.15 7.24 15.19
C LYS A 176 12.74 5.88 14.78
N ILE A 177 12.40 5.41 13.58
CA ILE A 177 12.82 4.11 13.04
C ILE A 177 13.48 4.23 11.66
N ALA A 178 14.05 5.40 11.36
CA ALA A 178 14.62 5.70 10.05
C ALA A 178 15.67 4.66 9.61
N ASP A 179 16.54 4.25 10.52
CA ASP A 179 17.52 3.19 10.24
C ASP A 179 16.90 1.83 9.94
N LEU A 180 15.81 1.48 10.64
CA LEU A 180 15.09 0.22 10.38
C LEU A 180 14.44 0.24 8.98
N LEU A 181 13.89 1.38 8.55
CA LEU A 181 13.34 1.56 7.21
C LEU A 181 14.44 1.39 6.15
N ALA A 182 15.58 2.07 6.33
CA ALA A 182 16.73 1.98 5.42
C ALA A 182 17.29 0.56 5.34
N ASP A 183 17.44 -0.14 6.47
CA ASP A 183 17.95 -1.52 6.52
C ASP A 183 17.03 -2.52 5.78
N ASN A 184 15.74 -2.21 5.65
CA ASN A 184 14.79 -3.04 4.92
C ASN A 184 14.46 -2.49 3.51
N GLY A 185 15.13 -1.42 3.05
CA GLY A 185 14.91 -0.81 1.74
C GLY A 185 13.52 -0.22 1.56
N ILE A 186 12.90 0.27 2.64
CA ILE A 186 11.53 0.80 2.66
C ILE A 186 11.56 2.32 2.57
N CYS A 187 10.82 2.89 1.62
CA CYS A 187 10.67 4.33 1.49
C CYS A 187 9.62 4.90 2.47
N GLY A 188 9.82 6.13 2.89
CA GLY A 188 8.80 6.95 3.55
C GLY A 188 8.18 7.94 2.57
N ALA A 189 6.89 7.83 2.27
CA ALA A 189 6.12 8.89 1.61
C ALA A 189 5.50 9.76 2.71
N LEU A 190 6.20 10.84 3.08
CA LEU A 190 6.04 11.52 4.36
C LEU A 190 5.39 12.90 4.20
N TRP A 191 4.58 13.30 5.15
CA TRP A 191 4.00 14.63 5.19
C TRP A 191 5.07 15.70 5.45
N ALA A 192 4.99 16.79 4.67
CA ALA A 192 5.79 17.98 4.89
C ALA A 192 5.19 18.89 5.95
N ASP A 193 3.86 18.94 6.03
CA ASP A 193 3.11 20.05 6.62
C ASP A 193 1.88 19.65 7.42
N TRP A 194 1.55 18.37 7.54
CA TRP A 194 0.29 17.96 8.17
C TRP A 194 0.46 16.94 9.31
N TRP A 195 0.29 17.39 10.54
CA TRP A 195 0.27 16.58 11.75
C TRP A 195 -0.51 17.27 12.87
N GLY A 196 -0.65 16.61 14.02
CA GLY A 196 -1.27 17.18 15.22
C GLY A 196 -2.80 17.24 15.20
N PHE A 197 -3.45 16.89 14.09
CA PHE A 197 -4.91 16.96 13.93
C PHE A 197 -5.64 15.79 14.62
N LYS A 198 -4.94 14.77 15.04
CA LYS A 198 -5.43 13.63 15.79
C LYS A 198 -4.33 12.98 16.62
N HIS A 199 -4.72 12.22 17.64
CA HIS A 199 -3.78 11.66 18.62
C HIS A 199 -2.74 10.72 18.00
N GLU A 200 -3.11 9.92 17.02
CA GLU A 200 -2.22 9.00 16.32
C GLU A 200 -1.17 9.70 15.42
N ALA A 201 -1.47 10.92 14.98
CA ALA A 201 -0.59 11.73 14.13
C ALA A 201 -0.04 12.96 14.86
N TYR A 202 0.16 12.86 16.17
CA TYR A 202 0.54 14.00 16.99
C TYR A 202 2.05 14.25 17.03
N ASP A 203 2.85 13.20 17.18
CA ASP A 203 4.27 13.28 17.45
C ASP A 203 5.09 13.25 16.16
N MET A 204 5.24 14.42 15.54
CA MET A 204 6.04 14.61 14.34
C MET A 204 7.11 15.69 14.57
N VAL A 205 8.21 15.58 13.84
CA VAL A 205 9.24 16.62 13.74
C VAL A 205 9.38 17.06 12.28
N GLN A 206 9.60 18.35 12.03
CA GLN A 206 9.78 18.87 10.67
C GLN A 206 10.96 18.22 9.92
N ALA A 207 11.99 17.81 10.67
CA ALA A 207 13.14 17.11 10.11
C ALA A 207 12.87 15.64 9.72
N ASN A 208 11.65 15.12 9.92
CA ASN A 208 11.29 13.71 9.66
C ASN A 208 11.79 13.22 8.30
N ILE A 209 11.50 13.96 7.25
CA ILE A 209 11.89 13.61 5.87
C ILE A 209 13.42 13.55 5.73
N ALA A 210 14.12 14.56 6.22
CA ALA A 210 15.58 14.62 6.14
C ALA A 210 16.24 13.50 6.96
N ILE A 211 15.69 13.17 8.13
CA ILE A 211 16.20 12.08 8.98
C ILE A 211 16.04 10.73 8.26
N VAL A 212 14.87 10.49 7.66
CA VAL A 212 14.61 9.24 6.93
C VAL A 212 15.49 9.14 5.68
N ASP A 213 15.65 10.24 4.91
CA ASP A 213 16.51 10.27 3.73
C ASP A 213 17.99 10.01 4.08
N GLN A 214 18.48 10.61 5.14
CA GLN A 214 19.87 10.50 5.57
C GLN A 214 20.19 9.25 6.41
N ALA A 215 19.19 8.41 6.69
CA ALA A 215 19.37 7.19 7.46
C ALA A 215 20.49 6.31 6.89
N ARG A 216 21.27 5.67 7.76
CA ARG A 216 22.40 4.81 7.35
C ARG A 216 23.40 5.51 6.41
N GLY A 217 23.62 6.82 6.60
CA GLY A 217 24.57 7.58 5.78
C GLY A 217 24.09 7.83 4.35
N GLY A 218 22.79 8.15 4.18
CA GLY A 218 22.19 8.47 2.88
C GLY A 218 21.69 7.25 2.11
N LYS A 219 21.46 6.13 2.79
CA LYS A 219 20.80 4.93 2.22
C LYS A 219 19.29 4.92 2.42
N GLY A 220 18.75 5.93 3.09
CA GLY A 220 17.32 6.09 3.28
C GLY A 220 16.61 6.45 1.96
N CYS A 221 15.29 6.41 2.00
CA CYS A 221 14.44 6.80 0.88
C CYS A 221 13.25 7.59 1.42
N ALA A 222 13.14 8.86 1.04
CA ALA A 222 12.03 9.70 1.45
C ALA A 222 11.39 10.41 0.25
N ILE A 223 10.07 10.44 0.24
CA ILE A 223 9.24 11.16 -0.73
C ILE A 223 8.38 12.15 0.06
N VAL A 224 8.36 13.39 -0.38
CA VAL A 224 7.58 14.46 0.25
C VAL A 224 6.18 14.47 -0.35
N HIS A 225 5.16 14.57 0.50
CA HIS A 225 3.80 14.83 0.06
C HIS A 225 3.01 15.66 1.07
N SER A 226 1.89 16.24 0.63
CA SER A 226 0.89 16.88 1.45
C SER A 226 -0.46 16.18 1.26
N ASP A 227 -1.27 16.13 2.31
CA ASP A 227 -2.68 15.74 2.23
C ASP A 227 -3.62 16.96 2.44
N ASP A 228 -3.07 18.16 2.54
CA ASP A 228 -3.84 19.39 2.63
C ASP A 228 -4.16 19.92 1.23
N GLU A 229 -5.40 19.80 0.83
CA GLU A 229 -5.92 20.30 -0.45
C GLU A 229 -5.72 21.82 -0.66
N ARG A 230 -5.49 22.56 0.42
CA ARG A 230 -5.21 24.02 0.37
C ARG A 230 -3.75 24.34 0.09
N GLY A 231 -2.88 23.34 0.20
CA GLY A 231 -1.44 23.47 -0.06
C GLY A 231 -1.02 23.11 -1.49
N ILE A 232 -2.00 22.88 -2.38
CA ILE A 232 -1.75 22.51 -3.78
C ILE A 232 -1.92 23.72 -4.69
#